data_c7253a559d3ecc5418c14b5c5d5feea8
#
_entry.id   c7253a559d3ecc5418c14b5c5d5feea8
#
_cell.length_a   1.000
_cell.length_b   1.000
_cell.length_c   1.000
_cell.angle_alpha   90.00
_cell.angle_beta   90.00
_cell.angle_gamma   90.00
#
_symmetry.space_group_name_H-M   'P 1'
#
loop_
_entity.id
_entity.type
_entity.pdbx_description
1 polymer ?
#
loop_
_entity_poly.entity_id
_entity_poly.type
_entity_poly.pdbx_seq_one_letter_code
_entity_poly.pdbx_strand_id
1 'polypeptide(L)'
;MSVSGGYGDDLAYIHDAGFSDYVLEAAPGLLRILKKRLSRGLVVDLGCGSGRWARELNRAGYDVLGIDQSPAMIRMARRISPKSRFQVASLFTVNLPACVAITSIGECLNYCLAGQSSRRTLLRLFRRAYRALKSGGVLIFDVAGPNRAPLTHCSQGRDWAVMARTTMLGRNLRRRITAFRKVGKVYRRSEEIHDLRLYAAEDVVQDLTACGFRVRIQRGYGRFRTPTGIAVFVAVKP
;
A
#
# COMPACT_ATOMS: atom_id res chain seq x y z
N MET A 1 -14.47 -19.38 9.31
CA MET A 1 -13.69 -18.64 10.32
C MET A 1 -13.25 -17.31 9.70
N SER A 2 -13.69 -16.21 10.30
CA SER A 2 -13.29 -14.86 9.82
C SER A 2 -11.84 -14.62 10.19
N VAL A 3 -10.96 -14.43 9.21
CA VAL A 3 -9.55 -14.09 9.45
C VAL A 3 -9.47 -12.58 9.62
N SER A 4 -9.31 -12.12 10.86
CA SER A 4 -8.99 -10.72 11.13
C SER A 4 -7.49 -10.52 10.92
N GLY A 5 -7.09 -9.75 9.92
CA GLY A 5 -5.72 -9.25 9.87
C GLY A 5 -4.90 -9.50 8.62
N GLY A 6 -5.47 -9.37 7.44
CA GLY A 6 -4.69 -9.32 6.20
C GLY A 6 -5.19 -10.30 5.12
N TYR A 7 -4.72 -10.12 3.91
CA TYR A 7 -5.16 -10.89 2.75
C TYR A 7 -4.81 -12.37 2.87
N GLY A 8 -5.84 -13.25 3.05
CA GLY A 8 -5.71 -14.69 2.91
C GLY A 8 -5.48 -15.11 1.44
N ASP A 9 -5.24 -16.41 1.19
CA ASP A 9 -4.85 -16.92 -0.14
C ASP A 9 -5.85 -16.56 -1.24
N ASP A 10 -7.14 -16.69 -0.98
CA ASP A 10 -8.16 -16.42 -2.00
C ASP A 10 -8.31 -14.93 -2.27
N LEU A 11 -8.31 -14.09 -1.21
CA LEU A 11 -8.41 -12.65 -1.40
C LEU A 11 -7.11 -12.06 -1.99
N ALA A 12 -5.94 -12.59 -1.65
CA ALA A 12 -4.67 -12.20 -2.27
C ALA A 12 -4.68 -12.49 -3.78
N TYR A 13 -5.15 -13.67 -4.19
CA TYR A 13 -5.33 -14.02 -5.59
C TYR A 13 -6.29 -13.06 -6.30
N ILE A 14 -7.48 -12.82 -5.71
CA ILE A 14 -8.50 -11.94 -6.28
C ILE A 14 -7.96 -10.50 -6.39
N HIS A 15 -7.23 -10.04 -5.38
CA HIS A 15 -6.63 -8.71 -5.40
C HIS A 15 -5.61 -8.57 -6.55
N ASP A 16 -4.75 -9.56 -6.74
CA ASP A 16 -3.79 -9.55 -7.85
C ASP A 16 -4.47 -9.63 -9.21
N ALA A 17 -5.49 -10.49 -9.35
CA ALA A 17 -6.18 -10.73 -10.61
C ALA A 17 -7.12 -9.58 -11.03
N GLY A 18 -7.72 -8.88 -10.06
CA GLY A 18 -8.79 -7.91 -10.33
C GLY A 18 -8.48 -6.45 -9.95
N PHE A 19 -7.41 -6.19 -9.19
CA PHE A 19 -7.15 -4.86 -8.65
C PHE A 19 -5.70 -4.39 -8.81
N SER A 20 -4.88 -5.11 -9.57
CA SER A 20 -3.49 -4.71 -9.86
C SER A 20 -3.39 -3.46 -10.75
N ASP A 21 -4.44 -3.12 -11.48
CA ASP A 21 -4.46 -1.98 -12.40
C ASP A 21 -4.17 -0.66 -11.65
N TYR A 22 -4.61 -0.53 -10.40
CA TYR A 22 -4.31 0.65 -9.59
C TYR A 22 -2.81 0.95 -9.55
N VAL A 23 -2.00 -0.04 -9.20
CA VAL A 23 -0.54 0.14 -9.07
C VAL A 23 0.15 0.17 -10.43
N LEU A 24 -0.36 -0.58 -11.42
CA LEU A 24 0.22 -0.62 -12.77
C LEU A 24 -0.01 0.70 -13.52
N GLU A 25 -1.18 1.31 -13.41
CA GLU A 25 -1.47 2.63 -13.98
C GLU A 25 -0.74 3.77 -13.24
N ALA A 26 -0.52 3.62 -11.93
CA ALA A 26 0.27 4.55 -11.14
C ALA A 26 1.78 4.47 -11.45
N ALA A 27 2.28 3.31 -11.87
CA ALA A 27 3.71 3.02 -12.03
C ALA A 27 4.48 4.01 -12.93
N PRO A 28 3.98 4.43 -14.11
CA PRO A 28 4.69 5.42 -14.94
C PRO A 28 4.90 6.76 -14.23
N GLY A 29 3.90 7.21 -13.47
CA GLY A 29 3.97 8.43 -12.68
C GLY A 29 4.94 8.32 -11.51
N LEU A 30 4.88 7.20 -10.78
CA LEU A 30 5.79 6.88 -9.68
C LEU A 30 7.25 6.83 -10.17
N LEU A 31 7.52 6.12 -11.26
CA LEU A 31 8.86 6.04 -11.85
C LEU A 31 9.37 7.42 -12.28
N ARG A 32 8.50 8.29 -12.82
CA ARG A 32 8.88 9.67 -13.18
C ARG A 32 9.29 10.47 -11.94
N ILE A 33 8.59 10.32 -10.81
CA ILE A 33 8.95 11.00 -9.55
C ILE A 33 10.31 10.50 -9.05
N LEU A 34 10.54 9.18 -9.08
CA LEU A 34 11.80 8.57 -8.65
C LEU A 34 12.96 9.01 -9.55
N LYS A 35 12.85 8.83 -10.88
CA LYS A 35 13.92 9.12 -11.85
C LYS A 35 14.36 10.58 -11.87
N LYS A 36 13.48 11.53 -11.54
CA LYS A 36 13.85 12.94 -11.42
C LYS A 36 14.85 13.22 -10.29
N ARG A 37 15.00 12.31 -9.32
CA ARG A 37 15.78 12.51 -8.11
C ARG A 37 16.88 11.47 -7.93
N LEU A 38 16.62 10.24 -8.39
CA LEU A 38 17.37 9.05 -8.02
C LEU A 38 17.55 8.18 -9.25
N SER A 39 18.78 7.90 -9.64
CA SER A 39 19.07 7.06 -10.81
C SER A 39 19.02 5.57 -10.50
N ARG A 40 19.42 5.18 -9.28
CA ARG A 40 19.48 3.79 -8.80
C ARG A 40 19.51 3.73 -7.28
N GLY A 41 19.42 2.53 -6.72
CA GLY A 41 19.53 2.25 -5.30
C GLY A 41 18.37 1.43 -4.76
N LEU A 42 18.37 1.20 -3.45
CA LEU A 42 17.35 0.41 -2.78
C LEU A 42 16.06 1.23 -2.60
N VAL A 43 14.95 0.68 -3.08
CA VAL A 43 13.58 1.13 -2.77
C VAL A 43 12.97 0.15 -1.79
N VAL A 44 12.43 0.65 -0.68
CA VAL A 44 11.65 -0.14 0.28
C VAL A 44 10.18 0.08 -0.04
N ASP A 45 9.44 -1.02 -0.34
CA ASP A 45 8.01 -0.97 -0.68
C ASP A 45 7.18 -1.53 0.48
N LEU A 46 6.46 -0.67 1.18
CA LEU A 46 5.69 -0.96 2.37
C LEU A 46 4.22 -1.28 2.01
N GLY A 47 3.79 -2.52 2.25
CA GLY A 47 2.54 -3.05 1.73
C GLY A 47 2.70 -3.44 0.27
N CYS A 48 3.76 -4.18 -0.07
CA CYS A 48 4.15 -4.48 -1.45
C CYS A 48 3.17 -5.40 -2.20
N GLY A 49 2.18 -5.98 -1.50
CA GLY A 49 1.19 -6.88 -2.07
C GLY A 49 1.83 -8.01 -2.86
N SER A 50 1.30 -8.30 -4.04
CA SER A 50 1.78 -9.34 -4.96
C SER A 50 3.08 -9.00 -5.70
N GLY A 51 3.72 -7.84 -5.42
CA GLY A 51 5.01 -7.47 -5.99
C GLY A 51 4.96 -6.90 -7.42
N ARG A 52 3.79 -6.50 -7.90
CA ARG A 52 3.64 -5.87 -9.24
C ARG A 52 4.47 -4.59 -9.35
N TRP A 53 4.42 -3.72 -8.35
CA TRP A 53 5.24 -2.52 -8.30
C TRP A 53 6.74 -2.83 -8.17
N ALA A 54 7.10 -3.81 -7.34
CA ALA A 54 8.48 -4.26 -7.21
C ALA A 54 9.07 -4.71 -8.56
N ARG A 55 8.27 -5.40 -9.39
CA ARG A 55 8.69 -5.80 -10.75
C ARG A 55 8.97 -4.59 -11.64
N GLU A 56 8.11 -3.55 -11.61
CA GLU A 56 8.32 -2.34 -12.41
C GLU A 56 9.55 -1.54 -11.93
N LEU A 57 9.80 -1.52 -10.62
CA LEU A 57 11.02 -0.93 -10.04
C LEU A 57 12.28 -1.66 -10.51
N ASN A 58 12.28 -3.02 -10.48
CA ASN A 58 13.42 -3.80 -10.99
C ASN A 58 13.68 -3.58 -12.49
N ARG A 59 12.60 -3.48 -13.31
CA ARG A 59 12.71 -3.13 -14.74
C ARG A 59 13.32 -1.75 -14.96
N ALA A 60 13.09 -0.85 -14.01
CA ALA A 60 13.64 0.51 -14.04
C ALA A 60 15.05 0.62 -13.44
N GLY A 61 15.65 -0.49 -12.97
CA GLY A 61 17.02 -0.56 -12.47
C GLY A 61 17.19 -0.29 -10.96
N TYR A 62 16.10 -0.36 -10.19
CA TYR A 62 16.16 -0.25 -8.74
C TYR A 62 16.24 -1.62 -8.07
N ASP A 63 16.99 -1.70 -6.96
CA ASP A 63 16.89 -2.81 -6.01
C ASP A 63 15.62 -2.64 -5.16
N VAL A 64 14.96 -3.75 -4.80
CA VAL A 64 13.72 -3.68 -4.05
C VAL A 64 13.74 -4.57 -2.83
N LEU A 65 13.27 -4.01 -1.70
CA LEU A 65 12.84 -4.74 -0.51
C LEU A 65 11.35 -4.51 -0.34
N GLY A 66 10.53 -5.52 -0.66
CA GLY A 66 9.09 -5.51 -0.44
C GLY A 66 8.72 -6.05 0.93
N ILE A 67 7.83 -5.36 1.62
CA ILE A 67 7.35 -5.73 2.95
C ILE A 67 5.83 -5.80 2.90
N ASP A 68 5.27 -6.93 3.28
CA ASP A 68 3.84 -7.13 3.46
C ASP A 68 3.61 -8.07 4.63
N GLN A 69 2.51 -7.90 5.34
CA GLN A 69 2.19 -8.79 6.45
C GLN A 69 1.47 -10.07 6.01
N SER A 70 0.90 -10.11 4.79
CA SER A 70 0.26 -11.30 4.24
C SER A 70 1.30 -12.28 3.69
N PRO A 71 1.43 -13.47 4.28
CA PRO A 71 2.28 -14.53 3.70
C PRO A 71 1.82 -14.92 2.29
N ALA A 72 0.52 -14.84 1.99
CA ALA A 72 -0.03 -15.13 0.67
C ALA A 72 0.46 -14.13 -0.36
N MET A 73 0.42 -12.83 -0.06
CA MET A 73 0.97 -11.78 -0.91
C MET A 73 2.47 -11.98 -1.15
N ILE A 74 3.24 -12.25 -0.11
CA ILE A 74 4.70 -12.47 -0.24
C ILE A 74 5.03 -13.71 -1.08
N ARG A 75 4.24 -14.81 -0.97
CA ARG A 75 4.44 -15.96 -1.87
C ARG A 75 4.23 -15.59 -3.34
N MET A 76 3.23 -14.77 -3.64
CA MET A 76 2.99 -14.26 -4.99
C MET A 76 4.09 -13.30 -5.45
N ALA A 77 4.50 -12.37 -4.59
CA ALA A 77 5.52 -11.38 -4.88
C ALA A 77 6.85 -12.02 -5.29
N ARG A 78 7.27 -13.08 -4.61
CA ARG A 78 8.48 -13.85 -4.96
C ARG A 78 8.43 -14.47 -6.35
N ARG A 79 7.22 -14.86 -6.82
CA ARG A 79 7.02 -15.39 -8.18
C ARG A 79 6.98 -14.28 -9.23
N ILE A 80 6.32 -13.15 -8.92
CA ILE A 80 6.12 -12.04 -9.86
C ILE A 80 7.38 -11.21 -10.05
N SER A 81 8.17 -11.04 -8.98
CA SER A 81 9.41 -10.24 -8.98
C SER A 81 10.57 -10.99 -8.30
N PRO A 82 11.09 -12.07 -8.92
CA PRO A 82 12.10 -12.92 -8.29
C PRO A 82 13.45 -12.25 -8.03
N LYS A 83 13.71 -11.10 -8.67
CA LYS A 83 14.92 -10.29 -8.44
C LYS A 83 14.83 -9.44 -7.16
N SER A 84 13.63 -9.28 -6.57
CA SER A 84 13.42 -8.51 -5.35
C SER A 84 13.55 -9.36 -4.10
N ARG A 85 13.89 -8.72 -2.99
CA ARG A 85 13.82 -9.33 -1.66
C ARG A 85 12.46 -9.03 -1.03
N PHE A 86 11.88 -10.03 -0.33
CA PHE A 86 10.58 -9.88 0.30
C PHE A 86 10.57 -10.40 1.72
N GLN A 87 9.89 -9.68 2.61
CA GLN A 87 9.77 -10.02 4.03
C GLN A 87 8.30 -9.99 4.47
N VAL A 88 7.86 -11.03 5.18
CA VAL A 88 6.57 -11.02 5.90
C VAL A 88 6.76 -10.25 7.19
N ALA A 89 6.24 -9.03 7.26
CA ALA A 89 6.33 -8.17 8.44
C ALA A 89 5.29 -7.04 8.41
N SER A 90 5.01 -6.48 9.58
CA SER A 90 4.22 -5.24 9.66
C SER A 90 5.06 -4.04 9.22
N LEU A 91 4.53 -3.24 8.30
CA LEU A 91 5.15 -1.98 7.86
C LEU A 91 5.36 -0.99 9.02
N PHE A 92 4.54 -1.09 10.09
CA PHE A 92 4.63 -0.21 11.25
C PHE A 92 5.76 -0.57 12.23
N THR A 93 6.30 -1.78 12.17
CA THR A 93 7.32 -2.25 13.14
C THR A 93 8.63 -2.72 12.52
N VAL A 94 8.64 -3.05 11.23
CA VAL A 94 9.83 -3.55 10.53
C VAL A 94 10.99 -2.56 10.57
N ASN A 95 12.21 -3.06 10.71
CA ASN A 95 13.41 -2.25 10.57
C ASN A 95 13.61 -1.85 9.10
N LEU A 96 13.81 -0.55 8.86
CA LEU A 96 14.04 -0.01 7.53
C LEU A 96 15.53 0.14 7.29
N PRO A 97 16.12 -0.53 6.30
CA PRO A 97 17.50 -0.35 5.91
C PRO A 97 17.73 1.03 5.27
N ALA A 98 18.98 1.48 5.21
CA ALA A 98 19.32 2.68 4.46
C ALA A 98 18.90 2.52 2.99
N CYS A 99 18.13 3.48 2.47
CA CYS A 99 17.52 3.40 1.15
C CYS A 99 17.44 4.78 0.47
N VAL A 100 17.16 4.78 -0.83
CA VAL A 100 16.99 6.00 -1.60
C VAL A 100 15.53 6.42 -1.71
N ALA A 101 14.61 5.46 -1.63
CA ALA A 101 13.18 5.74 -1.63
C ALA A 101 12.40 4.74 -0.77
N ILE A 102 11.27 5.18 -0.27
CA ILE A 102 10.26 4.35 0.39
C ILE A 102 8.93 4.61 -0.31
N THR A 103 8.22 3.55 -0.70
CA THR A 103 6.90 3.62 -1.30
C THR A 103 5.87 2.89 -0.46
N SER A 104 4.61 3.34 -0.49
CA SER A 104 3.48 2.65 0.13
C SER A 104 2.20 3.01 -0.63
N ILE A 105 1.77 2.16 -1.56
CA ILE A 105 0.78 2.48 -2.58
C ILE A 105 -0.49 1.64 -2.37
N GLY A 106 -1.67 2.28 -2.43
CA GLY A 106 -2.96 1.61 -2.29
C GLY A 106 -3.50 1.61 -0.85
N GLU A 107 -3.49 2.74 -0.19
CA GLU A 107 -4.08 2.94 1.16
C GLU A 107 -3.41 2.07 2.26
N CYS A 108 -2.20 1.53 2.04
CA CYS A 108 -1.57 0.57 2.96
C CYS A 108 -1.37 1.14 4.37
N LEU A 109 -1.11 2.45 4.49
CA LEU A 109 -0.91 3.13 5.77
C LEU A 109 -2.20 3.33 6.58
N ASN A 110 -3.36 3.13 5.95
CA ASN A 110 -4.66 3.25 6.62
C ASN A 110 -5.04 1.99 7.39
N TYR A 111 -4.48 0.81 7.06
CA TYR A 111 -4.90 -0.46 7.65
C TYR A 111 -4.62 -0.50 9.16
N CYS A 112 -5.67 -0.79 9.94
CA CYS A 112 -5.63 -0.97 11.40
C CYS A 112 -5.46 -2.45 11.73
N LEU A 113 -4.23 -2.91 11.79
CA LEU A 113 -3.94 -4.29 12.07
C LEU A 113 -3.56 -4.46 13.54
N ALA A 114 -4.29 -5.33 14.25
CA ALA A 114 -4.08 -5.62 15.67
C ALA A 114 -4.03 -4.36 16.57
N GLY A 115 -4.88 -3.36 16.30
CA GLY A 115 -4.93 -2.13 17.10
C GLY A 115 -3.76 -1.16 16.89
N GLN A 116 -2.88 -1.42 15.91
CA GLN A 116 -1.64 -0.66 15.75
C GLN A 116 -1.80 0.66 14.97
N SER A 117 -2.92 0.92 14.29
CA SER A 117 -3.08 2.15 13.53
C SER A 117 -3.56 3.30 14.40
N SER A 118 -2.69 4.25 14.61
CA SER A 118 -2.98 5.53 15.24
C SER A 118 -2.12 6.61 14.59
N ARG A 119 -2.51 7.89 14.71
CA ARG A 119 -1.64 9.01 14.30
C ARG A 119 -0.24 8.91 14.90
N ARG A 120 -0.15 8.47 16.18
CA ARG A 120 1.13 8.24 16.86
C ARG A 120 1.99 7.17 16.19
N THR A 121 1.36 6.08 15.74
CA THR A 121 2.06 4.99 15.04
C THR A 121 2.53 5.45 13.65
N LEU A 122 1.70 6.21 12.94
CA LEU A 122 2.05 6.79 11.64
C LEU A 122 3.23 7.78 11.80
N LEU A 123 3.21 8.66 12.81
CA LEU A 123 4.33 9.57 13.10
C LEU A 123 5.63 8.81 13.41
N ARG A 124 5.56 7.69 14.15
CA ARG A 124 6.73 6.84 14.39
C ARG A 124 7.28 6.25 13.08
N LEU A 125 6.41 5.82 12.18
CA LEU A 125 6.82 5.35 10.85
C LEU A 125 7.51 6.47 10.07
N PHE A 126 6.98 7.68 10.05
CA PHE A 126 7.59 8.82 9.35
C PHE A 126 8.99 9.16 9.89
N ARG A 127 9.18 9.14 11.22
CA ARG A 127 10.50 9.32 11.83
C ARG A 127 11.50 8.24 11.42
N ARG A 128 11.05 6.98 11.37
CA ARG A 128 11.89 5.85 10.93
C ARG A 128 12.22 5.96 9.43
N ALA A 129 11.23 6.31 8.60
CA ALA A 129 11.44 6.55 7.18
C ALA A 129 12.44 7.69 6.94
N TYR A 130 12.32 8.79 7.68
CA TYR A 130 13.28 9.90 7.59
C TYR A 130 14.72 9.48 7.92
N ARG A 131 14.89 8.66 8.95
CA ARG A 131 16.22 8.14 9.33
C ARG A 131 16.79 7.19 8.29
N ALA A 132 15.98 6.31 7.71
CA ALA A 132 16.39 5.32 6.71
C ALA A 132 16.70 5.95 5.35
N LEU A 133 16.04 7.03 4.98
CA LEU A 133 16.28 7.71 3.71
C LEU A 133 17.62 8.44 3.70
N LYS A 134 18.36 8.31 2.59
CA LYS A 134 19.53 9.15 2.29
C LYS A 134 19.08 10.59 2.04
N SER A 135 19.99 11.57 2.14
CA SER A 135 19.72 12.96 1.71
C SER A 135 19.29 12.97 0.24
N GLY A 136 18.29 13.78 -0.11
CA GLY A 136 17.61 13.77 -1.41
C GLY A 136 16.62 12.63 -1.60
N GLY A 137 16.57 11.64 -0.70
CA GLY A 137 15.65 10.51 -0.77
C GLY A 137 14.19 10.90 -0.59
N VAL A 138 13.27 10.01 -1.01
CA VAL A 138 11.86 10.32 -1.08
C VAL A 138 10.98 9.23 -0.46
N LEU A 139 9.96 9.65 0.30
CA LEU A 139 8.85 8.83 0.75
C LEU A 139 7.62 9.18 -0.10
N ILE A 140 7.05 8.19 -0.80
CA ILE A 140 5.87 8.35 -1.66
C ILE A 140 4.79 7.39 -1.18
N PHE A 141 3.62 7.91 -0.86
CA PHE A 141 2.50 7.07 -0.41
C PHE A 141 1.16 7.75 -0.67
N ASP A 142 0.10 6.97 -0.54
CA ASP A 142 -1.26 7.50 -0.52
C ASP A 142 -1.99 7.09 0.76
N VAL A 143 -2.95 7.91 1.15
CA VAL A 143 -3.87 7.62 2.26
C VAL A 143 -5.29 8.03 1.95
N ALA A 144 -6.24 7.24 2.45
CA ALA A 144 -7.64 7.61 2.49
C ALA A 144 -7.88 8.63 3.61
N GLY A 145 -8.57 9.71 3.25
CA GLY A 145 -8.98 10.78 4.16
C GLY A 145 -10.45 10.68 4.59
N PRO A 146 -10.91 11.60 5.47
CA PRO A 146 -12.28 11.61 5.99
C PRO A 146 -13.36 11.74 4.90
N ASN A 147 -13.01 12.28 3.74
CA ASN A 147 -13.92 12.45 2.59
C ASN A 147 -14.03 11.17 1.74
N ARG A 148 -13.48 10.05 2.19
CA ARG A 148 -13.66 8.75 1.55
C ARG A 148 -15.09 8.28 1.78
N ALA A 149 -15.91 8.26 0.72
CA ALA A 149 -17.28 7.80 0.81
C ALA A 149 -17.35 6.30 1.13
N PRO A 150 -18.35 5.87 1.93
CA PRO A 150 -18.64 4.46 2.05
C PRO A 150 -19.08 3.92 0.69
N LEU A 151 -18.63 2.70 0.37
CA LEU A 151 -18.88 2.08 -0.93
C LEU A 151 -19.34 0.63 -0.73
N THR A 152 -20.36 0.25 -1.46
CA THR A 152 -20.64 -1.16 -1.74
C THR A 152 -20.16 -1.44 -3.15
N HIS A 153 -19.23 -2.37 -3.29
CA HIS A 153 -18.62 -2.70 -4.57
C HIS A 153 -18.69 -4.20 -4.79
N CYS A 154 -19.12 -4.58 -5.99
CA CYS A 154 -19.08 -5.96 -6.45
C CYS A 154 -18.20 -6.02 -7.70
N SER A 155 -17.35 -7.01 -7.76
CA SER A 155 -16.50 -7.27 -8.93
C SER A 155 -16.39 -8.77 -9.16
N GLN A 156 -16.15 -9.17 -10.40
CA GLN A 156 -15.98 -10.56 -10.75
C GLN A 156 -14.96 -10.72 -11.87
N GLY A 157 -14.32 -11.86 -11.90
CA GLY A 157 -13.47 -12.32 -12.98
C GLY A 157 -13.90 -13.71 -13.45
N ARG A 158 -13.05 -14.37 -14.21
CA ARG A 158 -13.34 -15.68 -14.79
C ARG A 158 -13.64 -16.75 -13.74
N ASP A 159 -12.94 -16.72 -12.62
CA ASP A 159 -12.93 -17.77 -11.58
C ASP A 159 -13.07 -17.20 -10.17
N TRP A 160 -13.51 -15.97 -10.04
CA TRP A 160 -13.73 -15.33 -8.76
C TRP A 160 -14.84 -14.26 -8.81
N ALA A 161 -15.42 -14.01 -7.66
CA ALA A 161 -16.28 -12.86 -7.40
C ALA A 161 -15.97 -12.31 -6.01
N VAL A 162 -16.10 -10.99 -5.83
CA VAL A 162 -15.89 -10.33 -4.56
C VAL A 162 -16.95 -9.26 -4.33
N MET A 163 -17.47 -9.21 -3.11
CA MET A 163 -18.34 -8.16 -2.62
C MET A 163 -17.66 -7.47 -1.45
N ALA A 164 -17.51 -6.15 -1.51
CA ALA A 164 -16.96 -5.34 -0.45
C ALA A 164 -17.99 -4.30 -0.01
N ARG A 165 -18.34 -4.28 1.26
CA ARG A 165 -19.20 -3.27 1.88
C ARG A 165 -18.40 -2.48 2.90
N THR A 166 -18.40 -1.16 2.77
CA THR A 166 -17.74 -0.28 3.72
C THR A 166 -18.75 0.43 4.61
N THR A 167 -18.41 0.57 5.88
CA THR A 167 -19.19 1.32 6.87
C THR A 167 -18.27 2.33 7.55
N MET A 168 -18.72 3.56 7.68
CA MET A 168 -18.00 4.61 8.38
C MET A 168 -18.26 4.51 9.89
N LEU A 169 -17.21 4.59 10.69
CA LEU A 169 -17.22 4.58 12.15
C LEU A 169 -16.38 5.75 12.67
N GLY A 170 -16.89 6.97 12.59
CA GLY A 170 -16.14 8.19 12.87
C GLY A 170 -14.95 8.35 11.91
N ARG A 171 -13.73 8.41 12.44
CA ARG A 171 -12.49 8.45 11.63
C ARG A 171 -11.99 7.08 11.19
N ASN A 172 -12.79 6.03 11.35
CA ASN A 172 -12.46 4.69 10.89
C ASN A 172 -13.43 4.25 9.81
N LEU A 173 -12.97 3.39 8.93
CA LEU A 173 -13.76 2.75 7.90
C LEU A 173 -13.60 1.25 8.07
N ARG A 174 -14.70 0.53 8.24
CA ARG A 174 -14.73 -0.93 8.24
C ARG A 174 -15.14 -1.44 6.88
N ARG A 175 -14.30 -2.28 6.28
CA ARG A 175 -14.57 -2.95 5.01
C ARG A 175 -14.80 -4.43 5.28
N ARG A 176 -16.03 -4.90 5.09
CA ARG A 176 -16.37 -6.33 5.10
C ARG A 176 -16.29 -6.85 3.67
N ILE A 177 -15.52 -7.88 3.46
CA ILE A 177 -15.25 -8.47 2.16
C ILE A 177 -15.73 -9.91 2.19
N THR A 178 -16.60 -10.29 1.25
CA THR A 178 -16.97 -11.68 0.97
C THR A 178 -16.42 -12.02 -0.41
N ALA A 179 -15.61 -13.06 -0.46
CA ALA A 179 -14.95 -13.51 -1.68
C ALA A 179 -15.35 -14.95 -2.01
N PHE A 180 -15.53 -15.21 -3.29
CA PHE A 180 -15.73 -16.53 -3.85
C PHE A 180 -14.63 -16.78 -4.88
N ARG A 181 -13.94 -17.90 -4.78
CA ARG A 181 -12.90 -18.31 -5.72
C ARG A 181 -13.13 -19.74 -6.16
N LYS A 182 -13.13 -19.98 -7.48
CA LYS A 182 -13.17 -21.32 -8.05
C LYS A 182 -11.80 -21.99 -7.92
N VAL A 183 -11.78 -23.17 -7.29
CA VAL A 183 -10.58 -24.00 -7.15
C VAL A 183 -10.97 -25.42 -7.57
N GLY A 184 -10.47 -25.83 -8.73
CA GLY A 184 -10.93 -27.06 -9.36
C GLY A 184 -12.40 -26.98 -9.74
N LYS A 185 -13.23 -27.89 -9.18
CA LYS A 185 -14.68 -27.98 -9.47
C LYS A 185 -15.57 -27.25 -8.44
N VAL A 186 -14.98 -26.65 -7.38
CA VAL A 186 -15.74 -26.02 -6.29
C VAL A 186 -15.43 -24.53 -6.18
N TYR A 187 -16.39 -23.79 -5.59
CA TYR A 187 -16.18 -22.41 -5.17
C TYR A 187 -15.90 -22.38 -3.67
N ARG A 188 -14.76 -21.84 -3.29
CA ARG A 188 -14.48 -21.52 -1.90
C ARG A 188 -15.05 -20.15 -1.58
N ARG A 189 -15.68 -20.02 -0.42
CA ARG A 189 -16.14 -18.75 0.14
C ARG A 189 -15.24 -18.37 1.30
N SER A 190 -14.79 -17.13 1.31
CA SER A 190 -14.05 -16.54 2.44
C SER A 190 -14.63 -15.18 2.82
N GLU A 191 -14.42 -14.80 4.08
CA GLU A 191 -14.80 -13.49 4.59
C GLU A 191 -13.63 -12.87 5.35
N GLU A 192 -13.39 -11.57 5.07
CA GLU A 192 -12.40 -10.78 5.77
C GLU A 192 -12.99 -9.44 6.23
N ILE A 193 -12.51 -8.95 7.36
CA ILE A 193 -12.82 -7.62 7.87
C ILE A 193 -11.54 -6.81 7.91
N HIS A 194 -11.53 -5.71 7.17
CA HIS A 194 -10.43 -4.76 7.15
C HIS A 194 -10.90 -3.47 7.80
N ASP A 195 -10.25 -3.09 8.88
CA ASP A 195 -10.45 -1.81 9.53
C ASP A 195 -9.36 -0.83 9.05
N LEU A 196 -9.78 0.34 8.59
CA LEU A 196 -8.92 1.39 8.11
C LEU A 196 -9.15 2.66 8.94
N ARG A 197 -8.06 3.34 9.31
CA ARG A 197 -8.11 4.67 9.91
C ARG A 197 -7.94 5.72 8.82
N LEU A 198 -8.84 6.70 8.80
CA LEU A 198 -8.80 7.81 7.87
C LEU A 198 -7.96 8.96 8.44
N TYR A 199 -7.08 9.52 7.61
CA TYR A 199 -6.17 10.59 8.00
C TYR A 199 -6.49 11.86 7.21
N ALA A 200 -6.68 12.99 7.90
CA ALA A 200 -6.77 14.29 7.24
C ALA A 200 -5.42 14.64 6.60
N ALA A 201 -5.46 15.17 5.39
CA ALA A 201 -4.25 15.46 4.63
C ALA A 201 -3.37 16.49 5.35
N GLU A 202 -4.00 17.46 6.00
CA GLU A 202 -3.35 18.52 6.78
C GLU A 202 -2.58 17.94 7.97
N ASP A 203 -3.18 16.98 8.70
CA ASP A 203 -2.52 16.26 9.80
C ASP A 203 -1.27 15.51 9.32
N VAL A 204 -1.37 14.85 8.15
CA VAL A 204 -0.25 14.11 7.55
C VAL A 204 0.88 15.04 7.13
N VAL A 205 0.56 16.19 6.50
CA VAL A 205 1.56 17.22 6.15
C VAL A 205 2.27 17.72 7.39
N GLN A 206 1.51 18.07 8.43
CA GLN A 206 2.06 18.55 9.71
C GLN A 206 3.05 17.54 10.31
N ASP A 207 2.65 16.25 10.37
CA ASP A 207 3.46 15.18 10.94
C ASP A 207 4.75 14.93 10.12
N LEU A 208 4.67 14.97 8.78
CA LEU A 208 5.82 14.83 7.90
C LEU A 208 6.79 16.02 8.02
N THR A 209 6.26 17.24 8.04
CA THR A 209 7.06 18.47 8.19
C THR A 209 7.77 18.50 9.54
N ALA A 210 7.09 18.09 10.63
CA ALA A 210 7.69 17.92 11.94
C ALA A 210 8.80 16.85 12.00
N CYS A 211 8.81 15.91 11.04
CA CYS A 211 9.91 14.95 10.86
C CYS A 211 11.07 15.48 10.00
N GLY A 212 10.96 16.69 9.42
CA GLY A 212 11.97 17.32 8.57
C GLY A 212 11.78 17.13 7.08
N PHE A 213 10.68 16.53 6.62
CA PHE A 213 10.40 16.38 5.19
C PHE A 213 9.92 17.70 4.54
N ARG A 214 10.29 17.89 3.27
CA ARG A 214 9.59 18.81 2.36
C ARG A 214 8.47 18.05 1.65
N VAL A 215 7.22 18.48 1.83
CA VAL A 215 6.02 17.72 1.45
C VAL A 215 5.30 18.39 0.27
N ARG A 216 4.83 17.58 -0.66
CA ARG A 216 3.87 17.98 -1.70
C ARG A 216 2.71 16.99 -1.72
N ILE A 217 1.48 17.51 -1.79
CA ILE A 217 0.27 16.71 -1.99
C ILE A 217 -0.07 16.71 -3.48
N GLN A 218 -0.54 15.57 -3.97
CA GLN A 218 -0.98 15.37 -5.35
C GLN A 218 -2.33 14.62 -5.37
N ARG A 219 -3.06 14.75 -6.48
CA ARG A 219 -4.32 14.04 -6.72
C ARG A 219 -4.12 12.75 -7.51
N GLY A 220 -2.92 12.17 -7.48
CA GLY A 220 -2.57 10.97 -8.22
C GLY A 220 -1.09 10.89 -8.56
N TYR A 221 -0.76 9.94 -9.42
CA TYR A 221 0.59 9.63 -9.86
C TYR A 221 0.76 9.97 -11.35
N GLY A 222 1.14 11.20 -11.64
CA GLY A 222 1.24 11.68 -13.02
C GLY A 222 -0.13 11.81 -13.70
N ARG A 223 -0.39 10.97 -14.72
CA ARG A 223 -1.71 10.94 -15.41
C ARG A 223 -2.75 10.13 -14.66
N PHE A 224 -2.34 9.16 -13.87
CA PHE A 224 -3.25 8.35 -13.04
C PHE A 224 -3.81 9.21 -11.90
N ARG A 225 -5.14 9.28 -11.80
CA ARG A 225 -5.85 9.98 -10.72
C ARG A 225 -6.31 8.97 -9.67
N THR A 226 -6.01 9.23 -8.42
CA THR A 226 -6.54 8.42 -7.31
C THR A 226 -8.05 8.64 -7.16
N PRO A 227 -8.80 7.66 -6.67
CA PRO A 227 -10.20 7.82 -6.32
C PRO A 227 -10.42 8.98 -5.35
N THR A 228 -11.62 9.58 -5.37
CA THR A 228 -12.02 10.67 -4.46
C THR A 228 -11.79 10.23 -3.00
N GLY A 229 -11.24 11.15 -2.20
CA GLY A 229 -10.92 10.90 -0.80
C GLY A 229 -9.57 10.24 -0.57
N ILE A 230 -8.75 10.00 -1.61
CA ILE A 230 -7.38 9.53 -1.49
C ILE A 230 -6.42 10.65 -1.87
N ALA A 231 -5.51 10.99 -0.98
CA ALA A 231 -4.45 11.96 -1.19
C ALA A 231 -3.10 11.25 -1.36
N VAL A 232 -2.30 11.71 -2.32
CA VAL A 232 -0.93 11.23 -2.57
C VAL A 232 0.08 12.21 -1.98
N PHE A 233 1.06 11.68 -1.27
CA PHE A 233 2.12 12.46 -0.64
C PHE A 233 3.47 12.12 -1.27
N VAL A 234 4.22 13.17 -1.61
CA VAL A 234 5.62 13.09 -2.02
C VAL A 234 6.43 13.89 -1.01
N ALA A 235 7.08 13.20 -0.09
CA ALA A 235 7.85 13.76 1.01
C ALA A 235 9.35 13.55 0.77
N VAL A 236 10.10 14.62 0.62
CA VAL A 236 11.53 14.59 0.28
C VAL A 236 12.35 14.93 1.52
N LYS A 237 13.35 14.11 1.83
CA LYS A 237 14.38 14.43 2.82
C LYS A 237 15.37 15.40 2.14
N PRO A 238 15.57 16.62 2.69
CA PRO A 238 16.57 17.57 2.21
C PRO A 238 17.98 17.02 2.20
#